data_ec1f718585620daa52a58fd23b5209a4
#
_entry.id   ec1f718585620daa52a58fd23b5209a4
#
_cell.length_a   1.000
_cell.length_b   1.000
_cell.length_c   1.000
_cell.angle_alpha   90.00
_cell.angle_beta   90.00
_cell.angle_gamma   90.00
#
_symmetry.space_group_name_H-M   'P 1'
#
loop_
_entity.id
_entity.type
_entity.pdbx_description
1 polymer ?
#
loop_
_entity_poly.entity_id
_entity_poly.type
_entity_poly.pdbx_seq_one_letter_code
_entity_poly.pdbx_strand_id
1 'polypeptide(L)'
;MIILTDEIERYLTSCRLQRRLDAKTVKSYRIDLLQFASYTTTLEFVPSRALILQYVEHLNVLFKPRTVKRKIASLKAFLNYLEDEQLVEVSPFARIKLRLKEPKTLPRTIPIADIEKILHLAHEELSFATGSARKTALRNTIIVELLFSTGMRVSELCRLTLGDIDYNNGTILIWGKGAKERILRVGNETILELLREYRDASLPRTQPLLKNRDGKPLSEQSVRITLQHFEKRANLQIHITPHMFRHSFATSLLEANVDIRYIQKMLGHSSITTTQIYTEVSAAKQNDILLNYHPRNRMSI
;
A
#
# COMPACT_ATOMS: atom_id res chain seq x y z
N MET A 1 -39.21 -7.44 -7.45
CA MET A 1 -38.35 -8.65 -7.58
C MET A 1 -36.92 -8.17 -7.79
N ILE A 2 -36.01 -8.50 -6.87
CA ILE A 2 -34.59 -8.08 -6.95
C ILE A 2 -33.75 -9.23 -7.52
N ILE A 3 -33.21 -9.04 -8.71
CA ILE A 3 -32.20 -9.94 -9.27
C ILE A 3 -30.85 -9.49 -8.74
N LEU A 4 -30.29 -10.24 -7.79
CA LEU A 4 -29.15 -9.83 -6.99
C LEU A 4 -27.89 -9.51 -7.83
N THR A 5 -27.64 -10.29 -8.87
CA THR A 5 -26.49 -10.07 -9.79
C THR A 5 -26.58 -8.75 -10.53
N ASP A 6 -27.76 -8.37 -10.99
CA ASP A 6 -27.98 -7.15 -11.75
C ASP A 6 -27.82 -5.91 -10.86
N GLU A 7 -28.35 -5.98 -9.65
CA GLU A 7 -28.20 -4.89 -8.68
C GLU A 7 -26.76 -4.76 -8.18
N ILE A 8 -26.02 -5.86 -8.06
CA ILE A 8 -24.58 -5.80 -7.77
C ILE A 8 -23.85 -5.02 -8.88
N GLU A 9 -24.11 -5.29 -10.16
CA GLU A 9 -23.45 -4.56 -11.25
C GLU A 9 -23.85 -3.08 -11.30
N ARG A 10 -25.11 -2.74 -11.01
CA ARG A 10 -25.55 -1.35 -10.87
C ARG A 10 -24.84 -0.65 -9.73
N TYR A 11 -24.76 -1.29 -8.56
CA TYR A 11 -24.02 -0.77 -7.40
C TYR A 11 -22.54 -0.55 -7.72
N LEU A 12 -21.86 -1.50 -8.36
CA LEU A 12 -20.45 -1.38 -8.72
C LEU A 12 -20.23 -0.24 -9.73
N THR A 13 -21.20 -0.01 -10.61
CA THR A 13 -21.18 1.11 -11.55
C THR A 13 -21.32 2.45 -10.81
N SER A 14 -22.27 2.55 -9.87
CA SER A 14 -22.42 3.72 -8.98
C SER A 14 -21.14 3.96 -8.16
N CYS A 15 -20.54 2.91 -7.58
CA CYS A 15 -19.26 3.02 -6.86
C CYS A 15 -18.15 3.61 -7.72
N ARG A 16 -18.09 3.27 -9.01
CA ARG A 16 -17.07 3.75 -9.94
C ARG A 16 -17.35 5.18 -10.43
N LEU A 17 -18.57 5.47 -10.85
CA LEU A 17 -18.92 6.71 -11.55
C LEU A 17 -19.32 7.82 -10.59
N GLN A 18 -20.15 7.53 -9.60
CA GLN A 18 -20.68 8.53 -8.67
C GLN A 18 -19.78 8.71 -7.44
N ARG A 19 -19.39 7.59 -6.78
CA ARG A 19 -18.56 7.62 -5.58
C ARG A 19 -17.05 7.69 -5.88
N ARG A 20 -16.64 7.53 -7.14
CA ARG A 20 -15.24 7.57 -7.61
C ARG A 20 -14.30 6.70 -6.79
N LEU A 21 -14.77 5.51 -6.40
CA LEU A 21 -13.96 4.58 -5.64
C LEU A 21 -12.79 4.03 -6.48
N ASP A 22 -11.69 3.75 -5.80
CA ASP A 22 -10.51 3.12 -6.40
C ASP A 22 -10.87 1.76 -7.04
N ALA A 23 -10.28 1.47 -8.22
CA ALA A 23 -10.55 0.26 -8.97
C ALA A 23 -10.30 -1.03 -8.17
N LYS A 24 -9.30 -1.04 -7.25
CA LYS A 24 -9.04 -2.18 -6.37
C LYS A 24 -10.17 -2.37 -5.35
N THR A 25 -10.75 -1.28 -4.84
CA THR A 25 -11.90 -1.31 -3.94
C THR A 25 -13.12 -1.88 -4.67
N VAL A 26 -13.42 -1.39 -5.87
CA VAL A 26 -14.53 -1.89 -6.70
C VAL A 26 -14.35 -3.38 -7.02
N LYS A 27 -13.13 -3.80 -7.40
CA LYS A 27 -12.80 -5.22 -7.62
C LYS A 27 -13.03 -6.08 -6.38
N SER A 28 -12.63 -5.58 -5.21
CA SER A 28 -12.83 -6.27 -3.94
C SER A 28 -14.31 -6.42 -3.60
N TYR A 29 -15.10 -5.35 -3.79
CA TYR A 29 -16.56 -5.38 -3.61
C TYR A 29 -17.21 -6.40 -4.55
N ARG A 30 -16.82 -6.39 -5.83
CA ARG A 30 -17.33 -7.37 -6.81
C ARG A 30 -17.12 -8.81 -6.33
N ILE A 31 -15.91 -9.17 -5.93
CA ILE A 31 -15.58 -10.53 -5.47
C ILE A 31 -16.42 -10.89 -4.24
N ASP A 32 -16.54 -9.97 -3.27
CA ASP A 32 -17.26 -10.22 -2.02
C ASP A 32 -18.76 -10.37 -2.25
N LEU A 33 -19.35 -9.50 -3.10
CA LEU A 33 -20.79 -9.50 -3.38
C LEU A 33 -21.20 -10.66 -4.27
N LEU A 34 -20.40 -11.04 -5.28
CA LEU A 34 -20.66 -12.23 -6.09
C LEU A 34 -20.60 -13.52 -5.25
N GLN A 35 -19.69 -13.58 -4.27
CA GLN A 35 -19.65 -14.71 -3.33
C GLN A 35 -20.91 -14.75 -2.45
N PHE A 36 -21.42 -13.60 -2.01
CA PHE A 36 -22.69 -13.54 -1.30
C PHE A 36 -23.86 -13.97 -2.21
N ALA A 37 -23.90 -13.53 -3.46
CA ALA A 37 -24.92 -13.94 -4.43
C ALA A 37 -24.90 -15.46 -4.65
N SER A 38 -23.71 -16.06 -4.77
CA SER A 38 -23.58 -17.52 -4.88
C SER A 38 -24.02 -18.29 -3.62
N TYR A 39 -23.95 -17.66 -2.45
CA TYR A 39 -24.40 -18.27 -1.18
C TYR A 39 -25.94 -18.28 -1.09
N THR A 40 -26.61 -17.26 -1.58
CA THR A 40 -28.06 -17.11 -1.43
C THR A 40 -28.89 -18.06 -2.31
N THR A 41 -28.36 -18.58 -3.40
CA THR A 41 -28.91 -19.60 -4.34
C THR A 41 -30.35 -19.36 -4.84
N THR A 42 -31.01 -18.30 -4.46
CA THR A 42 -32.40 -17.97 -4.83
C THR A 42 -32.44 -16.94 -5.95
N LEU A 43 -33.35 -17.14 -6.93
CA LEU A 43 -33.63 -16.20 -8.01
C LEU A 43 -34.16 -14.86 -7.46
N GLU A 44 -34.93 -14.90 -6.39
CA GLU A 44 -35.48 -13.74 -5.71
C GLU A 44 -34.73 -13.48 -4.39
N PHE A 45 -34.11 -12.30 -4.29
CA PHE A 45 -33.40 -11.91 -3.11
C PHE A 45 -34.29 -11.12 -2.16
N VAL A 46 -34.49 -11.67 -0.97
CA VAL A 46 -35.16 -10.97 0.15
C VAL A 46 -34.14 -10.77 1.26
N PRO A 47 -33.69 -9.53 1.49
CA PRO A 47 -32.73 -9.25 2.55
C PRO A 47 -33.40 -9.43 3.93
N SER A 48 -32.94 -10.42 4.70
CA SER A 48 -33.41 -10.67 6.05
C SER A 48 -32.30 -10.70 7.07
N ARG A 49 -32.63 -10.38 8.32
CA ARG A 49 -31.65 -10.48 9.42
C ARG A 49 -31.13 -11.91 9.59
N ALA A 50 -32.01 -12.91 9.44
CA ALA A 50 -31.61 -14.32 9.55
C ALA A 50 -30.59 -14.72 8.50
N LEU A 51 -30.82 -14.37 7.23
CA LEU A 51 -29.88 -14.64 6.14
C LEU A 51 -28.50 -14.02 6.40
N ILE A 52 -28.45 -12.76 6.87
CA ILE A 52 -27.17 -12.09 7.15
C ILE A 52 -26.42 -12.80 8.28
N LEU A 53 -27.10 -13.21 9.36
CA LEU A 53 -26.45 -13.92 10.46
C LEU A 53 -25.91 -15.29 10.02
N GLN A 54 -26.69 -16.06 9.26
CA GLN A 54 -26.26 -17.34 8.67
C GLN A 54 -25.04 -17.16 7.76
N TYR A 55 -25.03 -16.10 6.92
CA TYR A 55 -23.88 -15.81 6.09
C TYR A 55 -22.64 -15.43 6.90
N VAL A 56 -22.80 -14.67 7.99
CA VAL A 56 -21.68 -14.34 8.91
C VAL A 56 -21.12 -15.61 9.55
N GLU A 57 -21.96 -16.54 9.99
CA GLU A 57 -21.54 -17.85 10.53
C GLU A 57 -20.77 -18.65 9.48
N HIS A 58 -21.31 -18.74 8.26
CA HIS A 58 -20.65 -19.38 7.13
C HIS A 58 -19.25 -18.76 6.84
N LEU A 59 -19.17 -17.45 6.82
CA LEU A 59 -17.89 -16.76 6.61
C LEU A 59 -16.88 -17.02 7.73
N ASN A 60 -17.32 -17.10 8.99
CA ASN A 60 -16.45 -17.36 10.13
C ASN A 60 -15.83 -18.78 10.10
N VAL A 61 -16.51 -19.74 9.49
CA VAL A 61 -15.95 -21.09 9.28
C VAL A 61 -14.86 -21.08 8.21
N LEU A 62 -15.04 -20.29 7.13
CA LEU A 62 -14.17 -20.34 5.96
C LEU A 62 -12.99 -19.35 5.99
N PHE A 63 -13.12 -18.23 6.71
CA PHE A 63 -12.20 -17.12 6.58
C PHE A 63 -11.68 -16.60 7.92
N LYS A 64 -10.48 -16.00 7.87
CA LYS A 64 -9.90 -15.29 9.01
C LYS A 64 -10.73 -14.04 9.36
N PRO A 65 -10.78 -13.60 10.63
CA PRO A 65 -11.61 -12.50 11.11
C PRO A 65 -11.51 -11.21 10.29
N ARG A 66 -10.31 -10.85 9.86
CA ARG A 66 -10.08 -9.67 9.00
C ARG A 66 -10.79 -9.77 7.65
N THR A 67 -10.78 -10.96 7.05
CA THR A 67 -11.47 -11.21 5.77
C THR A 67 -12.98 -11.17 5.96
N VAL A 68 -13.49 -11.77 7.04
CA VAL A 68 -14.92 -11.71 7.39
C VAL A 68 -15.36 -10.27 7.55
N LYS A 69 -14.63 -9.47 8.34
CA LYS A 69 -14.93 -8.05 8.56
C LYS A 69 -15.00 -7.26 7.25
N ARG A 70 -14.06 -7.49 6.33
CA ARG A 70 -14.05 -6.84 5.00
C ARG A 70 -15.27 -7.23 4.17
N LYS A 71 -15.60 -8.53 4.10
CA LYS A 71 -16.74 -9.05 3.34
C LYS A 71 -18.07 -8.51 3.88
N ILE A 72 -18.22 -8.46 5.19
CA ILE A 72 -19.39 -7.90 5.83
C ILE A 72 -19.49 -6.38 5.61
N ALA A 73 -18.38 -5.67 5.60
CA ALA A 73 -18.37 -4.24 5.26
C ALA A 73 -18.81 -3.98 3.81
N SER A 74 -18.35 -4.82 2.86
CA SER A 74 -18.77 -4.76 1.45
C SER A 74 -20.28 -5.02 1.31
N LEU A 75 -20.79 -6.04 2.00
CA LEU A 75 -22.21 -6.40 1.99
C LEU A 75 -23.08 -5.31 2.64
N LYS A 76 -22.63 -4.75 3.77
CA LYS A 76 -23.33 -3.65 4.43
C LYS A 76 -23.44 -2.44 3.51
N ALA A 77 -22.37 -2.07 2.84
CA ALA A 77 -22.35 -0.94 1.92
C ALA A 77 -23.30 -1.15 0.72
N PHE A 78 -23.41 -2.39 0.24
CA PHE A 78 -24.35 -2.76 -0.83
C PHE A 78 -25.82 -2.73 -0.35
N LEU A 79 -26.12 -3.30 0.82
CA LEU A 79 -27.51 -3.30 1.34
C LEU A 79 -27.99 -1.89 1.72
N ASN A 80 -27.10 -1.01 2.17
CA ASN A 80 -27.44 0.40 2.35
C ASN A 80 -27.71 1.09 1.00
N TYR A 81 -26.98 0.73 -0.07
CA TYR A 81 -27.30 1.22 -1.41
C TYR A 81 -28.69 0.76 -1.87
N LEU A 82 -29.07 -0.49 -1.62
CA LEU A 82 -30.43 -0.96 -1.95
C LEU A 82 -31.52 -0.21 -1.16
N GLU A 83 -31.26 0.19 0.07
CA GLU A 83 -32.14 1.03 0.88
C GLU A 83 -32.22 2.46 0.31
N ASP A 84 -31.07 3.07 -0.05
CA ASP A 84 -30.99 4.40 -0.66
C ASP A 84 -31.78 4.45 -2.00
N GLU A 85 -31.73 3.38 -2.79
CA GLU A 85 -32.46 3.23 -4.07
C GLU A 85 -33.92 2.76 -3.88
N GLN A 86 -34.39 2.68 -2.64
CA GLN A 86 -35.76 2.25 -2.30
C GLN A 86 -36.14 0.83 -2.79
N LEU A 87 -35.15 -0.01 -3.06
CA LEU A 87 -35.33 -1.41 -3.46
C LEU A 87 -35.61 -2.31 -2.26
N VAL A 88 -35.25 -1.86 -1.06
CA VAL A 88 -35.61 -2.45 0.23
C VAL A 88 -36.04 -1.34 1.18
N GLU A 89 -37.02 -1.61 2.06
CA GLU A 89 -37.52 -0.59 2.99
C GLU A 89 -36.47 -0.20 4.04
N VAL A 90 -35.80 -1.21 4.62
CA VAL A 90 -34.77 -1.01 5.66
C VAL A 90 -33.67 -2.04 5.50
N SER A 91 -32.43 -1.58 5.52
CA SER A 91 -31.28 -2.48 5.50
C SER A 91 -31.28 -3.39 6.74
N PRO A 92 -31.11 -4.71 6.57
CA PRO A 92 -31.03 -5.66 7.69
C PRO A 92 -29.95 -5.29 8.71
N PHE A 93 -28.90 -4.57 8.27
CA PHE A 93 -27.83 -4.12 9.15
C PHE A 93 -28.24 -3.01 10.13
N ALA A 94 -29.36 -2.31 9.92
CA ALA A 94 -29.83 -1.28 10.85
C ALA A 94 -30.04 -1.84 12.28
N ARG A 95 -30.43 -3.13 12.40
CA ARG A 95 -30.73 -3.80 13.67
C ARG A 95 -29.68 -4.89 14.04
N ILE A 96 -28.56 -5.00 13.33
CA ILE A 96 -27.54 -6.01 13.58
C ILE A 96 -26.28 -5.36 14.17
N LYS A 97 -25.97 -5.67 15.43
CA LYS A 97 -24.70 -5.28 16.08
C LYS A 97 -23.71 -6.44 16.00
N LEU A 98 -22.90 -6.50 14.94
CA LEU A 98 -21.85 -7.49 14.81
C LEU A 98 -20.61 -7.03 15.56
N ARG A 99 -20.19 -7.81 16.57
CA ARG A 99 -18.91 -7.62 17.26
C ARG A 99 -17.89 -8.61 16.72
N LEU A 100 -17.29 -8.29 15.58
CA LEU A 100 -16.21 -9.09 15.01
C LEU A 100 -14.90 -8.74 15.74
N LYS A 101 -14.51 -9.59 16.68
CA LYS A 101 -13.22 -9.46 17.38
C LYS A 101 -12.10 -9.77 16.39
N GLU A 102 -11.21 -8.82 16.20
CA GLU A 102 -9.98 -8.98 15.43
C GLU A 102 -8.81 -8.98 16.42
N PRO A 103 -7.99 -10.03 16.48
CA PRO A 103 -6.81 -10.00 17.34
C PRO A 103 -5.88 -8.88 16.85
N LYS A 104 -5.48 -8.02 17.78
CA LYS A 104 -4.48 -6.99 17.50
C LYS A 104 -3.12 -7.69 17.36
N THR A 105 -2.70 -7.94 16.14
CA THR A 105 -1.34 -8.41 15.86
C THR A 105 -0.43 -7.20 15.69
N LEU A 106 0.73 -7.24 16.36
CA LEU A 106 1.76 -6.23 16.14
C LEU A 106 2.23 -6.27 14.68
N PRO A 107 2.53 -5.12 14.07
CA PRO A 107 3.10 -5.05 12.74
C PRO A 107 4.40 -5.87 12.69
N ARG A 108 4.53 -6.72 11.67
CA ARG A 108 5.78 -7.45 11.45
C ARG A 108 6.80 -6.51 10.82
N THR A 109 7.97 -6.42 11.42
CA THR A 109 9.14 -5.71 10.89
C THR A 109 10.16 -6.71 10.33
N ILE A 110 11.06 -6.22 9.49
CA ILE A 110 12.24 -6.93 9.05
C ILE A 110 13.36 -6.55 10.03
N PRO A 111 14.09 -7.50 10.63
CA PRO A 111 15.28 -7.19 11.42
C PRO A 111 16.27 -6.33 10.63
N ILE A 112 16.90 -5.36 11.28
CA ILE A 112 17.85 -4.44 10.60
C ILE A 112 18.98 -5.21 9.93
N ALA A 113 19.55 -6.21 10.61
CA ALA A 113 20.59 -7.08 10.02
C ALA A 113 20.14 -7.78 8.73
N ASP A 114 18.85 -8.14 8.60
CA ASP A 114 18.35 -8.74 7.38
C ASP A 114 18.12 -7.69 6.26
N ILE A 115 17.77 -6.46 6.63
CA ILE A 115 17.72 -5.33 5.68
C ILE A 115 19.12 -5.03 5.16
N GLU A 116 20.12 -4.99 6.03
CA GLU A 116 21.53 -4.81 5.65
C GLU A 116 21.98 -5.89 4.65
N LYS A 117 21.70 -7.18 4.94
CA LYS A 117 22.01 -8.27 3.99
C LYS A 117 21.36 -8.05 2.63
N ILE A 118 20.09 -7.63 2.60
CA ILE A 118 19.37 -7.37 1.34
C ILE A 118 20.05 -6.23 0.57
N LEU A 119 20.37 -5.13 1.26
CA LEU A 119 21.02 -3.98 0.64
C LEU A 119 22.41 -4.33 0.13
N HIS A 120 23.25 -5.01 0.92
CA HIS A 120 24.55 -5.49 0.48
C HIS A 120 24.43 -6.36 -0.77
N LEU A 121 23.55 -7.33 -0.76
CA LEU A 121 23.34 -8.22 -1.91
C LEU A 121 22.88 -7.44 -3.16
N ALA A 122 22.01 -6.44 -2.99
CA ALA A 122 21.53 -5.63 -4.10
C ALA A 122 22.66 -4.80 -4.73
N HIS A 123 23.54 -4.22 -3.91
CA HIS A 123 24.72 -3.49 -4.37
C HIS A 123 25.77 -4.42 -4.98
N GLU A 124 25.97 -5.59 -4.40
CA GLU A 124 26.86 -6.62 -4.96
C GLU A 124 26.40 -7.08 -6.34
N GLU A 125 25.12 -7.45 -6.50
CA GLU A 125 24.56 -7.82 -7.79
C GLU A 125 24.69 -6.68 -8.82
N LEU A 126 24.55 -5.43 -8.40
CA LEU A 126 24.74 -4.27 -9.25
C LEU A 126 26.20 -4.12 -9.69
N SER A 127 27.17 -4.34 -8.80
CA SER A 127 28.61 -4.19 -9.09
C SER A 127 29.10 -5.19 -10.12
N PHE A 128 28.58 -6.41 -10.11
CA PHE A 128 28.95 -7.46 -11.07
C PHE A 128 28.12 -7.44 -12.37
N ALA A 129 27.00 -6.71 -12.40
CA ALA A 129 26.11 -6.70 -13.55
C ALA A 129 26.68 -5.82 -14.69
N THR A 130 26.56 -6.34 -15.93
CA THR A 130 26.98 -5.63 -17.15
C THR A 130 25.86 -5.60 -18.19
N GLY A 131 25.97 -4.72 -19.17
CA GLY A 131 25.00 -4.63 -20.28
C GLY A 131 23.55 -4.45 -19.82
N SER A 132 22.63 -5.19 -20.39
CA SER A 132 21.20 -5.11 -20.05
C SER A 132 20.87 -5.58 -18.63
N ALA A 133 21.67 -6.50 -18.08
CA ALA A 133 21.52 -6.96 -16.70
C ALA A 133 21.80 -5.85 -15.69
N ARG A 134 22.76 -4.94 -15.97
CA ARG A 134 23.07 -3.79 -15.12
C ARG A 134 21.87 -2.89 -14.90
N LYS A 135 21.11 -2.58 -15.96
CA LYS A 135 19.90 -1.75 -15.83
C LYS A 135 18.83 -2.40 -14.94
N THR A 136 18.72 -3.73 -15.01
CA THR A 136 17.80 -4.49 -14.14
C THR A 136 18.28 -4.51 -12.70
N ALA A 137 19.58 -4.76 -12.47
CA ALA A 137 20.18 -4.75 -11.13
C ALA A 137 20.05 -3.37 -10.50
N LEU A 138 20.40 -2.29 -11.22
CA LEU A 138 20.27 -0.91 -10.76
C LEU A 138 18.84 -0.56 -10.36
N ARG A 139 17.85 -0.94 -11.20
CA ARG A 139 16.42 -0.79 -10.86
C ARG A 139 16.07 -1.53 -9.58
N ASN A 140 16.51 -2.77 -9.42
CA ASN A 140 16.19 -3.59 -8.27
C ASN A 140 16.85 -3.04 -6.99
N THR A 141 18.07 -2.53 -7.06
CA THR A 141 18.74 -1.82 -5.95
C THR A 141 17.97 -0.57 -5.55
N ILE A 142 17.57 0.27 -6.52
CA ILE A 142 16.74 1.46 -6.27
C ILE A 142 15.41 1.10 -5.58
N ILE A 143 14.78 -0.02 -5.97
CA ILE A 143 13.52 -0.47 -5.32
C ILE A 143 13.73 -0.71 -3.83
N VAL A 144 14.76 -1.46 -3.45
CA VAL A 144 15.04 -1.80 -2.05
C VAL A 144 15.43 -0.56 -1.26
N GLU A 145 16.34 0.25 -1.82
CA GLU A 145 16.79 1.50 -1.22
C GLU A 145 15.61 2.46 -0.97
N LEU A 146 14.76 2.73 -1.95
CA LEU A 146 13.63 3.62 -1.79
C LEU A 146 12.57 3.09 -0.81
N LEU A 147 12.27 1.79 -0.83
CA LEU A 147 11.32 1.21 0.12
C LEU A 147 11.77 1.40 1.57
N PHE A 148 13.07 1.20 1.85
CA PHE A 148 13.59 1.33 3.19
C PHE A 148 13.89 2.77 3.57
N SER A 149 14.49 3.57 2.70
CA SER A 149 14.91 4.93 3.00
C SER A 149 13.77 5.93 3.17
N THR A 150 12.62 5.66 2.54
CA THR A 150 11.49 6.59 2.54
C THR A 150 10.24 6.05 3.23
N GLY A 151 10.16 4.73 3.43
CA GLY A 151 8.96 4.07 3.93
C GLY A 151 7.73 4.27 3.04
N MET A 152 7.89 4.62 1.76
CA MET A 152 6.75 4.83 0.85
C MET A 152 5.96 3.55 0.60
N ARG A 153 4.70 3.68 0.18
CA ARG A 153 3.89 2.53 -0.20
C ARG A 153 4.36 1.97 -1.54
N VAL A 154 4.24 0.65 -1.74
CA VAL A 154 4.60 0.03 -3.02
C VAL A 154 3.83 0.63 -4.20
N SER A 155 2.57 1.01 -4.01
CA SER A 155 1.79 1.67 -5.05
C SER A 155 2.27 3.08 -5.37
N GLU A 156 2.84 3.80 -4.41
CA GLU A 156 3.46 5.10 -4.58
C GLU A 156 4.77 4.93 -5.37
N LEU A 157 5.62 3.99 -4.97
CA LEU A 157 6.85 3.65 -5.68
C LEU A 157 6.60 3.32 -7.18
N CYS A 158 5.60 2.49 -7.46
CA CYS A 158 5.27 2.09 -8.83
C CYS A 158 4.69 3.22 -9.69
N ARG A 159 4.19 4.29 -9.07
CA ARG A 159 3.62 5.45 -9.77
C ARG A 159 4.59 6.59 -9.97
N LEU A 160 5.77 6.55 -9.37
CA LEU A 160 6.78 7.59 -9.53
C LEU A 160 7.11 7.82 -10.99
N THR A 161 7.18 9.08 -11.36
CA THR A 161 7.65 9.55 -12.67
C THR A 161 9.03 10.20 -12.53
N LEU A 162 9.70 10.41 -13.64
CA LEU A 162 10.97 11.15 -13.67
C LEU A 162 10.82 12.59 -13.17
N GLY A 163 9.62 13.16 -13.29
CA GLY A 163 9.30 14.51 -12.84
C GLY A 163 9.07 14.66 -11.35
N ASP A 164 8.78 13.55 -10.66
CA ASP A 164 8.54 13.57 -9.21
C ASP A 164 9.83 13.66 -8.39
N ILE A 165 11.00 13.52 -9.03
CA ILE A 165 12.30 13.56 -8.36
C ILE A 165 13.01 14.87 -8.64
N ASP A 166 13.33 15.59 -7.57
CA ASP A 166 14.27 16.72 -7.59
C ASP A 166 15.65 16.22 -7.21
N TYR A 167 16.49 16.02 -8.22
CA TYR A 167 17.85 15.50 -8.06
C TYR A 167 18.82 16.49 -7.41
N ASN A 168 18.49 17.79 -7.42
CA ASN A 168 19.33 18.83 -6.84
C ASN A 168 19.07 18.94 -5.32
N ASN A 169 17.79 18.95 -4.94
CA ASN A 169 17.40 19.05 -3.55
C ASN A 169 17.24 17.71 -2.85
N GLY A 170 17.38 16.58 -3.57
CA GLY A 170 17.21 15.23 -3.03
C GLY A 170 15.80 14.99 -2.51
N THR A 171 14.77 15.47 -3.21
CA THR A 171 13.38 15.30 -2.78
C THR A 171 12.54 14.53 -3.78
N ILE A 172 11.54 13.83 -3.28
CA ILE A 172 10.57 13.05 -4.06
C ILE A 172 9.16 13.54 -3.72
N LEU A 173 8.41 13.96 -4.73
CA LEU A 173 6.99 14.29 -4.62
C LEU A 173 6.17 13.01 -4.67
N ILE A 174 5.37 12.75 -3.64
CA ILE A 174 4.53 11.56 -3.53
C ILE A 174 3.06 11.96 -3.59
N TRP A 175 2.34 11.34 -4.51
CA TRP A 175 0.88 11.46 -4.65
C TRP A 175 0.18 10.38 -3.82
N GLY A 176 -0.47 10.79 -2.74
CA GLY A 176 -1.22 9.90 -1.87
C GLY A 176 -2.68 9.70 -2.30
N LYS A 177 -3.42 8.91 -1.52
CA LYS A 177 -4.86 8.70 -1.74
C LYS A 177 -5.63 10.01 -1.55
N GLY A 178 -6.52 10.33 -2.50
CA GLY A 178 -7.34 11.56 -2.48
C GLY A 178 -6.57 12.80 -2.92
N ALA A 179 -5.61 12.66 -3.83
CA ALA A 179 -4.80 13.76 -4.40
C ALA A 179 -4.01 14.56 -3.34
N LYS A 180 -3.73 13.96 -2.18
CA LYS A 180 -2.87 14.59 -1.17
C LYS A 180 -1.40 14.39 -1.56
N GLU A 181 -0.69 15.49 -1.64
CA GLU A 181 0.73 15.51 -1.93
C GLU A 181 1.55 15.51 -0.65
N ARG A 182 2.72 14.88 -0.69
CA ARG A 182 3.76 15.06 0.31
C ARG A 182 5.13 14.98 -0.33
N ILE A 183 6.06 15.74 0.20
CA ILE A 183 7.46 15.70 -0.20
C ILE A 183 8.20 14.81 0.79
N LEU A 184 8.92 13.82 0.27
CA LEU A 184 9.88 13.01 1.01
C LEU A 184 11.29 13.45 0.62
N ARG A 185 12.18 13.52 1.60
CA ARG A 185 13.59 13.76 1.34
C ARG A 185 14.35 12.43 1.29
N VAL A 186 15.17 12.27 0.29
CA VAL A 186 16.14 11.18 0.23
C VAL A 186 17.33 11.59 1.11
N GLY A 187 17.46 10.96 2.26
CA GLY A 187 18.45 11.34 3.28
C GLY A 187 19.86 10.79 3.05
N ASN A 188 20.12 10.15 1.90
CA ASN A 188 21.39 9.48 1.61
C ASN A 188 21.82 9.77 0.17
N GLU A 189 23.08 10.21 -0.02
CA GLU A 189 23.60 10.60 -1.32
C GLU A 189 23.76 9.40 -2.28
N THR A 190 24.14 8.23 -1.78
CA THR A 190 24.26 7.01 -2.60
C THR A 190 22.96 6.70 -3.35
N ILE A 191 21.81 6.91 -2.71
CA ILE A 191 20.49 6.69 -3.36
C ILE A 191 20.28 7.71 -4.49
N LEU A 192 20.71 8.96 -4.30
CA LEU A 192 20.61 9.99 -5.33
C LEU A 192 21.53 9.69 -6.51
N GLU A 193 22.72 9.16 -6.26
CA GLU A 193 23.64 8.70 -7.31
C GLU A 193 23.04 7.55 -8.12
N LEU A 194 22.46 6.54 -7.48
CA LEU A 194 21.74 5.45 -8.15
C LEU A 194 20.58 5.98 -9.02
N LEU A 195 19.83 6.96 -8.49
CA LEU A 195 18.73 7.57 -9.22
C LEU A 195 19.21 8.40 -10.41
N ARG A 196 20.35 9.12 -10.27
CA ARG A 196 20.99 9.87 -11.37
C ARG A 196 21.50 8.92 -12.46
N GLU A 197 22.15 7.81 -12.08
CA GLU A 197 22.63 6.78 -13.01
C GLU A 197 21.46 6.11 -13.75
N TYR A 198 20.36 5.83 -13.05
CA TYR A 198 19.20 5.18 -13.64
C TYR A 198 18.39 6.11 -14.56
N ARG A 199 18.48 7.42 -14.35
CA ARG A 199 17.75 8.43 -15.09
C ARG A 199 18.19 8.46 -16.55
N ASP A 200 17.21 8.41 -17.45
CA ASP A 200 17.39 8.80 -18.84
C ASP A 200 16.90 10.25 -19.02
N ALA A 201 17.84 11.19 -19.12
CA ALA A 201 17.55 12.62 -19.19
C ALA A 201 16.89 13.03 -20.51
N SER A 202 16.92 12.17 -21.54
CA SER A 202 16.29 12.40 -22.84
C SER A 202 14.77 12.15 -22.81
N LEU A 203 14.29 11.45 -21.78
CA LEU A 203 12.88 11.08 -21.68
C LEU A 203 12.03 12.21 -21.04
N PRO A 204 10.76 12.34 -21.46
CA PRO A 204 9.82 13.25 -20.84
C PRO A 204 9.67 13.01 -19.32
N ARG A 205 9.51 14.08 -18.56
CA ARG A 205 9.33 14.02 -17.10
C ARG A 205 8.11 13.20 -16.64
N THR A 206 7.12 13.04 -17.51
CA THR A 206 5.90 12.24 -17.27
C THR A 206 6.14 10.72 -17.38
N GLN A 207 7.31 10.31 -17.86
CA GLN A 207 7.63 8.89 -17.98
C GLN A 207 7.79 8.23 -16.59
N PRO A 208 7.34 6.95 -16.44
CA PRO A 208 7.55 6.22 -15.22
C PRO A 208 9.04 6.15 -14.84
N LEU A 209 9.35 6.38 -13.57
CA LEU A 209 10.69 6.20 -13.05
C LEU A 209 11.14 4.73 -13.22
N LEU A 210 10.35 3.81 -12.67
CA LEU A 210 10.67 2.38 -12.71
C LEU A 210 9.87 1.68 -13.81
N LYS A 211 10.58 1.05 -14.74
CA LYS A 211 9.98 0.37 -15.91
C LYS A 211 10.25 -1.13 -15.88
N ASN A 212 9.30 -1.88 -16.45
CA ASN A 212 9.50 -3.28 -16.76
C ASN A 212 10.31 -3.42 -18.08
N ARG A 213 10.52 -4.67 -18.54
CA ARG A 213 11.25 -4.97 -19.78
C ARG A 213 10.58 -4.33 -21.02
N ASP A 214 9.26 -4.18 -21.03
CA ASP A 214 8.50 -3.60 -22.13
C ASP A 214 8.40 -2.08 -22.08
N GLY A 215 9.13 -1.41 -21.18
CA GLY A 215 9.10 0.05 -21.00
C GLY A 215 7.86 0.58 -20.26
N LYS A 216 6.94 -0.30 -19.81
CA LYS A 216 5.75 0.07 -19.05
C LYS A 216 6.06 0.27 -17.56
N PRO A 217 5.20 1.02 -16.81
CA PRO A 217 5.37 1.16 -15.37
C PRO A 217 5.53 -0.19 -14.67
N LEU A 218 6.43 -0.26 -13.71
CA LEU A 218 6.62 -1.47 -12.91
C LEU A 218 5.37 -1.76 -12.07
N SER A 219 4.91 -3.00 -12.06
CA SER A 219 3.75 -3.40 -11.27
C SER A 219 4.14 -3.66 -9.80
N GLU A 220 3.19 -3.52 -8.87
CA GLU A 220 3.39 -3.91 -7.47
C GLU A 220 3.76 -5.40 -7.33
N GLN A 221 3.28 -6.24 -8.24
CA GLN A 221 3.64 -7.66 -8.26
C GLN A 221 5.11 -7.86 -8.66
N SER A 222 5.61 -7.08 -9.63
CA SER A 222 7.02 -7.12 -10.01
C SER A 222 7.93 -6.71 -8.85
N VAL A 223 7.52 -5.70 -8.06
CA VAL A 223 8.26 -5.32 -6.84
C VAL A 223 8.28 -6.48 -5.84
N ARG A 224 7.14 -7.16 -5.62
CA ARG A 224 7.11 -8.33 -4.72
C ARG A 224 8.03 -9.46 -5.22
N ILE A 225 8.08 -9.72 -6.53
CA ILE A 225 8.98 -10.71 -7.13
C ILE A 225 10.44 -10.31 -6.91
N THR A 226 10.79 -9.01 -7.07
CA THR A 226 12.14 -8.51 -6.74
C THR A 226 12.49 -8.75 -5.27
N LEU A 227 11.58 -8.47 -4.34
CA LEU A 227 11.83 -8.75 -2.92
C LEU A 227 11.97 -10.24 -2.63
N GLN A 228 11.16 -11.11 -3.25
CA GLN A 228 11.29 -12.56 -3.13
C GLN A 228 12.63 -13.08 -3.69
N HIS A 229 13.17 -12.45 -4.74
CA HIS A 229 14.51 -12.76 -5.24
C HIS A 229 15.56 -12.51 -4.14
N PHE A 230 15.56 -11.31 -3.53
CA PHE A 230 16.51 -10.99 -2.46
C PHE A 230 16.28 -11.83 -1.19
N GLU A 231 15.02 -12.11 -0.82
CA GLU A 231 14.67 -13.01 0.28
C GLU A 231 15.36 -14.38 0.15
N LYS A 232 15.24 -14.98 -1.05
CA LYS A 232 15.84 -16.28 -1.35
C LYS A 232 17.37 -16.22 -1.39
N ARG A 233 17.93 -15.21 -2.07
CA ARG A 233 19.38 -15.04 -2.24
C ARG A 233 20.09 -14.75 -0.91
N ALA A 234 19.47 -13.96 -0.04
CA ALA A 234 19.97 -13.66 1.30
C ALA A 234 19.64 -14.77 2.33
N ASN A 235 18.99 -15.87 1.91
CA ASN A 235 18.59 -16.99 2.75
C ASN A 235 17.83 -16.55 4.02
N LEU A 236 16.87 -15.62 3.86
CA LEU A 236 16.09 -15.11 4.98
C LEU A 236 15.06 -16.16 5.45
N GLN A 237 14.89 -16.25 6.77
CA GLN A 237 13.91 -17.15 7.38
C GLN A 237 12.50 -16.54 7.48
N ILE A 238 12.32 -15.32 7.01
CA ILE A 238 11.06 -14.59 7.03
C ILE A 238 10.64 -14.21 5.62
N HIS A 239 9.33 -14.27 5.36
CA HIS A 239 8.79 -13.74 4.11
C HIS A 239 8.69 -12.21 4.19
N ILE A 240 9.40 -11.50 3.30
CA ILE A 240 9.46 -10.05 3.29
C ILE A 240 8.44 -9.44 2.34
N THR A 241 7.89 -8.29 2.72
CA THR A 241 6.91 -7.55 1.93
C THR A 241 7.21 -6.04 1.94
N PRO A 242 6.75 -5.28 0.92
CA PRO A 242 6.93 -3.83 0.92
C PRO A 242 6.36 -3.13 2.18
N HIS A 243 5.29 -3.66 2.75
CA HIS A 243 4.72 -3.12 3.99
C HIS A 243 5.63 -3.32 5.19
N MET A 244 6.37 -4.42 5.23
CA MET A 244 7.34 -4.66 6.31
C MET A 244 8.51 -3.68 6.23
N PHE A 245 9.02 -3.34 5.05
CA PHE A 245 10.02 -2.27 4.89
C PHE A 245 9.53 -0.95 5.48
N ARG A 246 8.30 -0.58 5.18
CA ARG A 246 7.69 0.63 5.74
C ARG A 246 7.53 0.57 7.25
N HIS A 247 7.17 -0.58 7.82
CA HIS A 247 7.09 -0.77 9.27
C HIS A 247 8.48 -0.71 9.91
N SER A 248 9.48 -1.35 9.31
CA SER A 248 10.87 -1.31 9.79
C SER A 248 11.42 0.12 9.76
N PHE A 249 11.20 0.89 8.69
CA PHE A 249 11.56 2.30 8.61
C PHE A 249 10.92 3.10 9.77
N ALA A 250 9.61 2.95 9.99
CA ALA A 250 8.90 3.65 11.05
C ALA A 250 9.42 3.25 12.45
N THR A 251 9.64 1.95 12.67
CA THR A 251 10.15 1.42 13.95
C THR A 251 11.56 1.91 14.22
N SER A 252 12.45 1.88 13.22
CA SER A 252 13.83 2.38 13.37
C SER A 252 13.91 3.87 13.72
N LEU A 253 12.99 4.69 13.17
CA LEU A 253 12.90 6.10 13.55
C LEU A 253 12.37 6.28 14.98
N LEU A 254 11.37 5.48 15.40
CA LEU A 254 10.86 5.50 16.77
C LEU A 254 11.94 5.08 17.78
N GLU A 255 12.71 4.02 17.49
CA GLU A 255 13.84 3.58 18.31
C GLU A 255 14.96 4.63 18.38
N ALA A 256 15.08 5.47 17.35
CA ALA A 256 15.94 6.63 17.34
C ALA A 256 15.34 7.87 18.05
N ASN A 257 14.28 7.70 18.82
CA ASN A 257 13.56 8.75 19.56
C ASN A 257 12.98 9.88 18.69
N VAL A 258 12.67 9.60 17.42
CA VAL A 258 11.95 10.54 16.55
C VAL A 258 10.48 10.56 16.95
N ASP A 259 9.93 11.75 17.20
CA ASP A 259 8.51 11.91 17.57
C ASP A 259 7.58 11.29 16.53
N ILE A 260 6.66 10.45 16.97
CA ILE A 260 5.71 9.70 16.14
C ILE A 260 4.90 10.60 15.18
N ARG A 261 4.67 11.87 15.54
CA ARG A 261 3.96 12.84 14.71
C ARG A 261 4.73 13.16 13.42
N TYR A 262 6.07 13.23 13.50
CA TYR A 262 6.92 13.42 12.33
C TYR A 262 6.92 12.19 11.42
N ILE A 263 7.02 11.00 12.03
CA ILE A 263 6.97 9.72 11.31
C ILE A 263 5.64 9.57 10.57
N GLN A 264 4.53 9.88 11.23
CA GLN A 264 3.20 9.84 10.63
C GLN A 264 3.05 10.80 9.44
N LYS A 265 3.59 12.02 9.56
CA LYS A 265 3.60 13.00 8.47
C LYS A 265 4.43 12.50 7.28
N MET A 266 5.64 11.99 7.53
CA MET A 266 6.50 11.40 6.49
C MET A 266 5.81 10.23 5.79
N LEU A 267 5.16 9.36 6.55
CA LEU A 267 4.45 8.21 5.99
C LEU A 267 3.12 8.57 5.31
N GLY A 268 2.55 9.74 5.56
CA GLY A 268 1.26 10.15 5.01
C GLY A 268 0.11 9.28 5.53
N HIS A 269 0.05 9.04 6.86
CA HIS A 269 -1.05 8.35 7.50
C HIS A 269 -2.23 9.30 7.69
N SER A 270 -3.37 9.02 7.04
CA SER A 270 -4.55 9.88 7.02
C SER A 270 -5.44 9.76 8.27
N SER A 271 -5.11 8.91 9.25
CA SER A 271 -5.94 8.74 10.45
C SER A 271 -5.20 9.10 11.72
N ILE A 272 -5.21 10.39 12.00
CA ILE A 272 -5.29 10.85 13.39
C ILE A 272 -6.44 11.83 13.45
N THR A 273 -7.52 11.41 14.02
CA THR A 273 -8.79 12.13 14.15
C THR A 273 -8.72 13.29 15.14
N THR A 274 -7.60 13.85 15.48
CA THR A 274 -7.54 14.98 16.43
C THR A 274 -6.21 15.70 16.41
N THR A 275 -5.74 16.23 15.30
CA THR A 275 -4.67 17.23 15.47
C THR A 275 -4.63 18.25 14.34
N GLN A 276 -5.70 18.97 14.16
CA GLN A 276 -5.66 20.28 13.48
C GLN A 276 -4.87 21.34 14.25
N ILE A 277 -4.22 21.02 15.37
CA ILE A 277 -3.54 21.97 16.26
C ILE A 277 -2.01 21.95 16.14
N TYR A 278 -1.42 20.93 15.49
CA TYR A 278 0.03 20.88 15.33
C TYR A 278 0.44 21.06 13.88
N THR A 279 0.21 22.26 13.43
CA THR A 279 0.72 22.90 12.24
C THR A 279 2.22 22.70 12.08
N GLU A 280 2.60 22.50 10.84
CA GLU A 280 3.90 22.77 10.26
C GLU A 280 5.11 22.19 10.98
N VAL A 281 5.33 20.91 10.72
CA VAL A 281 6.72 20.43 10.76
C VAL A 281 7.46 21.17 9.66
N SER A 282 8.30 22.11 10.04
CA SER A 282 9.10 22.87 9.09
C SER A 282 9.92 21.87 8.24
N ALA A 283 10.08 22.16 6.96
CA ALA A 283 10.93 21.35 6.08
C ALA A 283 12.35 21.17 6.65
N ALA A 284 12.85 22.19 7.38
CA ALA A 284 14.12 22.14 8.09
C ALA A 284 14.15 21.02 9.15
N LYS A 285 13.08 20.85 9.94
CA LYS A 285 13.04 19.81 10.98
C LYS A 285 12.92 18.39 10.38
N GLN A 286 12.15 18.23 9.32
CA GLN A 286 12.09 16.97 8.60
C GLN A 286 13.46 16.59 8.01
N ASN A 287 14.16 17.58 7.47
CA ASN A 287 15.51 17.40 6.95
C ASN A 287 16.50 16.98 8.04
N ASP A 288 16.52 17.70 9.17
CA ASP A 288 17.37 17.39 10.32
C ASP A 288 17.15 15.94 10.82
N ILE A 289 15.89 15.52 10.94
CA ILE A 289 15.55 14.15 11.34
C ILE A 289 16.09 13.12 10.34
N LEU A 290 15.90 13.33 9.04
CA LEU A 290 16.37 12.36 8.04
C LEU A 290 17.88 12.35 7.93
N LEU A 291 18.57 13.48 8.08
CA LEU A 291 20.03 13.52 8.06
C LEU A 291 20.65 12.81 9.27
N ASN A 292 20.09 13.02 10.47
CA ASN A 292 20.71 12.52 11.70
C ASN A 292 20.21 11.13 12.13
N TYR A 293 18.97 10.76 11.77
CA TYR A 293 18.32 9.55 12.28
C TYR A 293 17.84 8.60 11.17
N HIS A 294 18.20 8.86 9.89
CA HIS A 294 17.82 7.97 8.81
C HIS A 294 18.42 6.57 9.03
N PRO A 295 17.61 5.50 9.08
CA PRO A 295 18.14 4.17 9.42
C PRO A 295 19.21 3.70 8.41
N ARG A 296 19.11 4.08 7.14
CA ARG A 296 20.10 3.73 6.12
C ARG A 296 21.50 4.32 6.41
N ASN A 297 21.58 5.50 7.02
CA ASN A 297 22.86 6.14 7.35
C ASN A 297 23.61 5.47 8.52
N ARG A 298 22.95 4.51 9.21
CA ARG A 298 23.55 3.71 10.30
C ARG A 298 24.02 2.34 9.82
N MET A 299 23.85 2.03 8.55
CA MET A 299 24.23 0.75 7.96
C MET A 299 25.56 0.91 7.20
N SER A 300 26.50 0.01 7.49
CA SER A 300 27.76 -0.10 6.75
C SER A 300 27.54 -0.92 5.49
N ILE A 301 27.08 -0.29 4.41
CA ILE A 301 26.82 -0.92 3.11
C ILE A 301 27.58 -0.14 2.03
#